data_2bd36591bfb519d1da53d9730c94fddb
#
_entry.id   2bd36591bfb519d1da53d9730c94fddb
#
_cell.length_a   1.000
_cell.length_b   1.000
_cell.length_c   1.000
_cell.angle_alpha   90.00
_cell.angle_beta   90.00
_cell.angle_gamma   90.00
#
_symmetry.space_group_name_H-M   'P 1'
#
loop_
_entity.id
_entity.type
_entity.pdbx_description
1 polymer ?
#
loop_
_entity_poly.entity_id
_entity_poly.type
_entity_poly.pdbx_seq_one_letter_code
_entity_poly.pdbx_strand_id
1 'polypeptide(L)' 'MSKPTDEEIIQVLSEHGQCMTYVVSYWLRRKHKSTNTAYALRRLKKLEAIGVVKRMKSSYKTQICWGLA' A
#
# COMPACT_ATOMS: atom_id res chain seq x y z
N MET A 1 13.49 1.05 -15.49
CA MET A 1 12.10 1.25 -15.09
C MET A 1 12.03 1.72 -13.66
N SER A 2 11.23 2.72 -13.40
CA SER A 2 11.06 3.21 -12.05
C SER A 2 10.07 2.33 -11.28
N LYS A 3 10.31 2.19 -9.98
CA LYS A 3 9.38 1.51 -9.08
C LYS A 3 8.68 2.59 -8.24
N PRO A 4 7.48 2.29 -7.72
CA PRO A 4 6.79 3.25 -6.85
C PRO A 4 7.64 3.59 -5.63
N THR A 5 7.59 4.83 -5.23
CA THR A 5 8.26 5.30 -4.02
C THR A 5 7.32 5.16 -2.83
N ASP A 6 7.89 5.26 -1.63
CA ASP A 6 7.08 5.26 -0.41
C ASP A 6 6.12 6.45 -0.38
N GLU A 7 6.54 7.59 -0.92
CA GLU A 7 5.68 8.77 -1.00
C GLU A 7 4.44 8.51 -1.84
N GLU A 8 4.59 7.77 -2.95
CA GLU A 8 3.44 7.41 -3.78
C GLU A 8 2.47 6.50 -3.05
N ILE A 9 2.98 5.57 -2.25
CA ILE A 9 2.14 4.70 -1.42
C ILE A 9 1.38 5.54 -0.39
N ILE A 10 2.07 6.45 0.27
CA ILE A 10 1.45 7.35 1.26
C ILE A 10 0.38 8.20 0.58
N GLN A 11 0.65 8.69 -0.62
CA GLN A 11 -0.31 9.49 -1.38
C GLN A 11 -1.57 8.69 -1.70
N VAL A 12 -1.43 7.43 -2.11
CA VAL A 12 -2.57 6.55 -2.37
C VAL A 12 -3.45 6.44 -1.12
N LEU A 13 -2.84 6.17 0.01
CA LEU A 13 -3.57 6.04 1.27
C LEU A 13 -4.21 7.36 1.70
N SER A 14 -3.54 8.48 1.45
CA SER A 14 -4.07 9.80 1.76
C SER A 14 -5.30 10.14 0.91
N GLU A 15 -5.27 9.80 -0.37
CA GLU A 15 -6.35 10.12 -1.30
C GLU A 15 -7.53 9.17 -1.18
N HIS A 16 -7.27 7.88 -0.95
CA HIS A 16 -8.29 6.84 -0.99
C HIS A 16 -8.65 6.30 0.40
N GLY A 17 -7.96 6.75 1.44
CA GLY A 17 -8.20 6.29 2.80
C GLY A 17 -7.69 4.87 3.01
N GLN A 18 -8.47 4.06 3.70
CA GLN A 18 -8.07 2.68 3.98
C GLN A 18 -8.12 1.85 2.71
N CYS A 19 -7.02 1.18 2.38
CA CYS A 19 -6.91 0.36 1.18
C CYS A 19 -6.36 -1.02 1.51
N MET A 20 -6.92 -2.04 0.87
CA MET A 20 -6.34 -3.38 0.89
C MET A 20 -5.02 -3.37 0.12
N THR A 21 -4.14 -4.35 0.39
CA THR A 21 -2.85 -4.43 -0.28
C THR A 21 -3.02 -4.45 -1.81
N TYR A 22 -3.96 -5.25 -2.32
CA TYR A 22 -4.15 -5.34 -3.78
C TYR A 22 -4.68 -4.02 -4.35
N VAL A 23 -5.45 -3.26 -3.60
CA VAL A 23 -5.95 -1.95 -4.04
C VAL A 23 -4.80 -0.96 -4.14
N VAL A 24 -3.90 -0.97 -3.16
CA VAL A 24 -2.69 -0.13 -3.22
C VAL A 24 -1.88 -0.47 -4.47
N SER A 25 -1.65 -1.77 -4.71
CA SER A 25 -0.88 -2.18 -5.90
C SER A 25 -1.59 -1.81 -7.20
N TYR A 26 -2.92 -1.86 -7.22
CA TYR A 26 -3.71 -1.44 -8.38
C TYR A 26 -3.45 0.03 -8.73
N TRP A 27 -3.52 0.92 -7.74
CA TRP A 27 -3.27 2.34 -7.97
C TRP A 27 -1.82 2.60 -8.37
N LEU A 28 -0.87 1.88 -7.77
CA LEU A 28 0.54 2.03 -8.12
C LEU A 28 0.81 1.56 -9.55
N ARG A 29 0.15 0.51 -10.00
CA ARG A 29 0.33 0.00 -11.37
C ARG A 29 -0.18 0.95 -12.44
N ARG A 30 -1.03 1.89 -12.10
CA ARG A 30 -1.46 2.91 -13.04
C ARG A 30 -0.30 3.80 -13.49
N LYS A 31 0.67 4.01 -12.62
CA LYS A 31 1.88 4.79 -12.93
C LYS A 31 3.09 3.90 -13.23
N HIS A 32 3.15 2.75 -12.58
CA HIS A 32 4.30 1.85 -12.65
C HIS A 32 3.81 0.44 -12.98
N LYS A 33 3.69 0.16 -14.27
CA LYS A 33 3.05 -1.06 -14.77
C LYS A 33 3.67 -2.35 -14.27
N SER A 34 4.95 -2.32 -13.90
CA SER A 34 5.66 -3.51 -13.42
C SER A 34 5.45 -3.78 -11.92
N THR A 35 4.71 -2.93 -11.23
CA THR A 35 4.46 -3.11 -9.80
C THR A 35 3.55 -4.32 -9.57
N ASN A 36 3.94 -5.18 -8.64
CA ASN A 36 3.09 -6.30 -8.23
C ASN A 36 2.69 -6.14 -6.76
N THR A 37 1.73 -6.98 -6.34
CA THR A 37 1.22 -6.93 -4.98
C THR A 37 2.29 -7.27 -3.94
N ALA A 38 3.20 -8.19 -4.27
CA ALA A 38 4.28 -8.56 -3.36
C ALA A 38 5.20 -7.37 -3.06
N TYR A 39 5.52 -6.58 -4.08
CA TYR A 39 6.32 -5.38 -3.88
C TYR A 39 5.60 -4.37 -2.99
N ALA A 40 4.33 -4.11 -3.28
CA ALA A 40 3.53 -3.19 -2.47
C ALA A 40 3.45 -3.64 -1.01
N LEU A 41 3.24 -4.94 -0.78
CA LEU A 41 3.18 -5.48 0.57
C LEU A 41 4.51 -5.29 1.30
N ARG A 42 5.63 -5.54 0.64
CA ARG A 42 6.96 -5.38 1.23
C ARG A 42 7.19 -3.93 1.67
N ARG A 43 6.84 -2.97 0.81
CA ARG A 43 7.01 -1.56 1.14
C ARG A 43 6.07 -1.12 2.26
N LEU A 44 4.83 -1.60 2.23
CA LEU A 44 3.87 -1.30 3.30
C LEU A 44 4.35 -1.82 4.65
N LYS A 45 4.94 -3.03 4.69
CA LYS A 45 5.50 -3.56 5.93
C LYS A 45 6.64 -2.71 6.46
N LYS A 46 7.48 -2.18 5.57
CA LYS A 46 8.55 -1.26 5.98
C LYS A 46 7.99 0.02 6.54
N LEU A 47 6.98 0.59 5.90
CA LEU A 47 6.33 1.82 6.38
C LEU A 47 5.63 1.59 7.72
N GLU A 48 5.08 0.41 7.92
CA GLU A 48 4.51 0.04 9.22
C GLU A 48 5.57 0.01 10.31
N ALA A 49 6.73 -0.54 10.00
CA ALA A 49 7.82 -0.65 10.96
C ALA A 49 8.32 0.71 11.44
N ILE A 50 8.28 1.72 10.57
CA ILE A 50 8.70 3.08 10.94
C ILE A 50 7.53 3.97 11.40
N GLY A 51 6.32 3.41 11.48
CA GLY A 51 5.18 4.11 12.05
C GLY A 51 4.43 5.04 11.10
N VAL A 52 4.66 4.95 9.80
CA VAL A 52 4.00 5.81 8.81
C VAL A 52 2.63 5.28 8.44
N VAL A 53 2.48 3.95 8.36
CA VAL A 53 1.20 3.31 8.08
C VAL A 53 0.89 2.30 9.18
N LYS A 54 -0.37 1.89 9.26
CA LYS A 54 -0.81 0.89 10.23
C LYS A 54 -1.76 -0.08 9.56
N ARG A 55 -1.85 -1.28 10.12
CA ARG A 55 -2.83 -2.26 9.68
C ARG A 55 -4.18 -1.91 10.29
N MET A 56 -5.20 -1.92 9.46
CA MET A 56 -6.56 -1.66 9.88
C MET A 56 -7.33 -2.98 9.95
N LYS A 57 -8.34 -3.05 10.80
CA LYS A 57 -9.21 -4.21 10.85
C LYS A 57 -9.90 -4.40 9.51
N SER A 58 -9.89 -5.64 9.01
CA SER A 58 -10.52 -5.98 7.74
C SER A 58 -11.54 -7.09 7.96
N SER A 59 -12.65 -7.04 7.22
CA SER A 59 -13.62 -8.12 7.22
C SER A 59 -13.13 -9.36 6.46
N TYR A 60 -12.04 -9.24 5.72
CA TYR A 60 -11.46 -10.35 4.95
C TYR A 60 -10.28 -10.94 5.69
N LYS A 61 -10.33 -12.24 5.96
CA LYS A 61 -9.27 -12.93 6.70
C LYS A 61 -7.93 -12.96 5.96
N THR A 62 -7.97 -12.96 4.64
CA THR A 62 -6.78 -13.12 3.80
C THR A 62 -6.22 -11.80 3.28
N GLN A 63 -6.90 -10.69 3.53
CA GLN A 63 -6.49 -9.39 3.04
C GLN A 63 -6.10 -8.47 4.19
N ILE A 64 -5.00 -7.77 4.01
CA ILE A 64 -4.56 -6.77 4.99
C ILE A 64 -5.02 -5.40 4.48
N CYS A 65 -5.75 -4.68 5.33
CA CYS A 65 -6.17 -3.32 5.06
C CYS A 65 -5.16 -2.36 5.70
N TRP A 66 -4.74 -1.37 4.95
CA TRP A 66 -3.73 -0.40 5.38
C TRP A 66 -4.32 0.99 5.44
N GLY A 67 -3.85 1.78 6.40
CA GLY A 67 -4.20 3.18 6.51
C GLY A 67 -3.01 3.98 7.00
N LEU A 68 -3.10 5.30 6.92
CA LEU A 68 -2.07 6.16 7.50
C LEU A 68 -2.15 6.13 9.02
N ALA A 69 -1.00 6.09 9.65
CA ALA A 69 -0.91 6.10 11.10
C ALA A 69 -1.28 7.47 11.69
#